data_6b7964747c358504ea41bc97a33ec843
#
_entry.id   6b7964747c358504ea41bc97a33ec843
#
_cell.length_a   1.000
_cell.length_b   1.000
_cell.length_c   1.000
_cell.angle_alpha   90.00
_cell.angle_beta   90.00
_cell.angle_gamma   90.00
#
_symmetry.space_group_name_H-M   'P 1'
#
loop_
_entity.id
_entity.type
_entity.pdbx_description
1 polymer ?
#
loop_
_entity_poly.entity_id
_entity_poly.type
_entity_poly.pdbx_seq_one_letter_code
_entity_poly.pdbx_strand_id
1 'polypeptide(L)'
;ISFTGSNGVSLSGGDRKTLTGPGHSIEDCHIHHMGVFNKNACGISLYGVDNTAAYNHIHDGPRMGVQMSGNNLIVEYNHLHHLCLETQDGGAIYTGGRDWISSRGSKWRYNLIHDVIGCGQEAGGLKHPWFTFGLYPDDNSGGLDIVGNIVFRVAHTPIHLHNARDCVVENNIFALGGKFQFDLHGWTKEHRFYTNHLETMIKGYDSVAGQPAWTSMRGMDLHPKDAIRDDGTMMSGNFVRRNIMFSDQPGIKYGDLRHVSPKWNVIDQNLAWANGHPITTGINKVGPDKPGAPLLTETFDAAESGKTPKGWGFNHRPNKDVQLIAADGALRADCALGEDPKNPKTVFHGPDIPITPGAAYRMRLRVKSTDPTAKLSLAFASFKNGEGYWQAGSTSITAKPEWTEFEATGRMPRENEATWKPWMKHFWLRIDCHEPRGQIFIDDIRLTECAPLDEWTSWQAEGWDKSSLIADPMFVDWKNDDFRLKPESPAFKLGFEAIPVEKIGIRE
;
A
#
# COMPACT_ATOMS: atom_id res chain seq x y z
N ILE A 1 3.42 -14.01 34.34
CA ILE A 1 2.07 -14.49 33.97
C ILE A 1 2.26 -15.45 32.81
N SER A 2 1.87 -16.72 33.00
CA SER A 2 2.12 -17.72 31.95
C SER A 2 1.04 -18.81 31.93
N PHE A 3 0.94 -19.48 30.78
CA PHE A 3 0.03 -20.61 30.55
C PHE A 3 -1.44 -20.29 30.86
N THR A 4 -1.87 -19.07 30.55
CA THR A 4 -3.28 -18.69 30.73
C THR A 4 -4.15 -19.31 29.63
N GLY A 5 -5.41 -19.65 29.97
CA GLY A 5 -6.33 -20.25 28.99
C GLY A 5 -6.78 -19.26 27.91
N SER A 6 -6.74 -17.96 28.18
CA SER A 6 -7.08 -16.86 27.29
C SER A 6 -6.04 -15.75 27.42
N ASN A 7 -6.45 -14.48 27.50
CA ASN A 7 -5.54 -13.35 27.65
C ASN A 7 -4.64 -13.47 28.89
N GLY A 8 -3.44 -12.90 28.83
CA GLY A 8 -2.57 -12.78 30.00
C GLY A 8 -3.16 -11.84 31.03
N VAL A 9 -3.44 -10.60 30.63
CA VAL A 9 -4.05 -9.56 31.49
C VAL A 9 -5.10 -8.79 30.70
N SER A 10 -6.12 -8.28 31.39
CA SER A 10 -7.11 -7.39 30.80
C SER A 10 -7.32 -6.17 31.71
N LEU A 11 -7.16 -4.99 31.15
CA LEU A 11 -7.43 -3.71 31.78
C LEU A 11 -8.55 -3.00 31.01
N SER A 12 -9.48 -2.39 31.77
CA SER A 12 -10.57 -1.59 31.18
C SER A 12 -11.06 -0.55 32.19
N GLY A 13 -11.83 0.41 31.70
CA GLY A 13 -12.46 1.45 32.52
C GLY A 13 -12.34 2.83 31.89
N GLY A 14 -12.97 3.79 32.56
CA GLY A 14 -13.01 5.18 32.11
C GLY A 14 -14.28 5.55 31.36
N ASP A 15 -14.51 6.85 31.23
CA ASP A 15 -15.62 7.44 30.48
C ASP A 15 -15.12 8.06 29.18
N ARG A 16 -15.52 7.46 28.06
CA ARG A 16 -15.13 7.91 26.72
C ARG A 16 -15.69 9.30 26.39
N LYS A 17 -16.83 9.71 26.91
CA LYS A 17 -17.41 11.03 26.62
C LYS A 17 -16.59 12.17 27.21
N THR A 18 -16.16 11.98 28.44
CA THR A 18 -15.36 12.98 29.17
C THR A 18 -13.85 12.78 29.01
N LEU A 19 -13.43 11.67 28.38
CA LEU A 19 -12.04 11.21 28.33
C LEU A 19 -11.39 11.13 29.72
N THR A 20 -12.17 10.76 30.74
CA THR A 20 -11.70 10.57 32.10
C THR A 20 -11.43 9.09 32.35
N GLY A 21 -10.20 8.74 32.61
CA GLY A 21 -9.78 7.37 32.84
C GLY A 21 -9.42 7.06 34.28
N PRO A 22 -9.41 5.77 34.67
CA PRO A 22 -9.01 5.32 36.01
C PRO A 22 -7.49 5.33 36.21
N GLY A 23 -6.71 5.48 35.12
CA GLY A 23 -5.25 5.43 35.20
C GLY A 23 -4.69 4.05 35.56
N HIS A 24 -5.37 2.96 35.18
CA HIS A 24 -4.83 1.62 35.41
C HIS A 24 -3.55 1.38 34.60
N SER A 25 -2.57 0.72 35.23
CA SER A 25 -1.34 0.32 34.54
C SER A 25 -1.03 -1.16 34.76
N ILE A 26 -0.34 -1.74 33.78
CA ILE A 26 0.35 -3.03 33.88
C ILE A 26 1.80 -2.78 33.49
N GLU A 27 2.71 -2.97 34.45
CA GLU A 27 4.12 -2.66 34.30
C GLU A 27 4.99 -3.78 34.86
N ASP A 28 6.24 -3.88 34.36
CA ASP A 28 7.28 -4.80 34.82
C ASP A 28 6.82 -6.26 34.89
N CYS A 29 5.99 -6.67 33.97
CA CYS A 29 5.42 -8.01 33.93
C CYS A 29 6.06 -8.85 32.82
N HIS A 30 6.40 -10.09 33.18
CA HIS A 30 6.77 -11.13 32.23
C HIS A 30 5.52 -11.93 31.86
N ILE A 31 5.08 -11.87 30.60
CA ILE A 31 3.83 -12.44 30.09
C ILE A 31 4.14 -13.33 28.90
N HIS A 32 3.90 -14.64 28.99
CA HIS A 32 4.22 -15.58 27.93
C HIS A 32 3.33 -16.82 27.94
N HIS A 33 3.28 -17.52 26.79
CA HIS A 33 2.50 -18.75 26.61
C HIS A 33 1.02 -18.57 27.00
N MET A 34 0.46 -17.38 26.70
CA MET A 34 -0.98 -17.13 26.88
C MET A 34 -1.79 -17.87 25.81
N GLY A 35 -3.09 -17.98 26.00
CA GLY A 35 -4.00 -18.52 24.99
C GLY A 35 -3.86 -20.02 24.79
N VAL A 36 -3.64 -20.79 25.87
CA VAL A 36 -3.55 -22.26 25.78
C VAL A 36 -4.79 -22.86 25.13
N PHE A 37 -5.97 -22.34 25.44
CA PHE A 37 -7.25 -22.77 24.82
C PHE A 37 -7.76 -21.80 23.76
N ASN A 38 -7.76 -20.50 24.03
CA ASN A 38 -8.26 -19.47 23.13
C ASN A 38 -7.13 -18.91 22.27
N LYS A 39 -7.04 -19.32 21.01
CA LYS A 39 -5.98 -18.87 20.10
C LYS A 39 -6.15 -17.42 19.59
N ASN A 40 -7.29 -16.78 19.86
CA ASN A 40 -7.45 -15.34 19.64
C ASN A 40 -6.99 -14.48 20.84
N ALA A 41 -6.38 -15.10 21.85
CA ALA A 41 -5.89 -14.41 23.03
C ALA A 41 -4.66 -13.53 22.74
N CYS A 42 -4.53 -12.46 23.53
CA CYS A 42 -3.38 -11.56 23.54
C CYS A 42 -2.67 -11.55 24.90
N GLY A 43 -1.45 -11.04 24.93
CA GLY A 43 -0.72 -10.85 26.17
C GLY A 43 -1.44 -9.87 27.10
N ILE A 44 -1.71 -8.66 26.59
CA ILE A 44 -2.45 -7.61 27.30
C ILE A 44 -3.63 -7.16 26.44
N SER A 45 -4.83 -7.19 27.03
CA SER A 45 -6.06 -6.61 26.50
C SER A 45 -6.28 -5.25 27.19
N LEU A 46 -6.11 -4.14 26.45
CA LEU A 46 -6.09 -2.78 26.97
C LEU A 46 -7.27 -1.97 26.40
N TYR A 47 -8.30 -1.74 27.22
CA TYR A 47 -9.53 -1.07 26.80
C TYR A 47 -9.83 0.17 27.65
N GLY A 48 -10.74 1.01 27.13
CA GLY A 48 -11.29 2.15 27.86
C GLY A 48 -10.49 3.44 27.66
N VAL A 49 -10.20 4.17 28.72
CA VAL A 49 -9.58 5.49 28.66
C VAL A 49 -8.43 5.59 29.68
N ASP A 50 -7.30 6.23 29.27
CA ASP A 50 -6.13 6.52 30.11
C ASP A 50 -5.50 5.30 30.81
N ASN A 51 -5.53 4.12 30.18
CA ASN A 51 -4.87 2.92 30.68
C ASN A 51 -3.51 2.72 30.03
N THR A 52 -2.56 2.12 30.75
CA THR A 52 -1.16 1.99 30.32
C THR A 52 -0.68 0.54 30.38
N ALA A 53 0.08 0.14 29.37
CA ALA A 53 0.89 -1.08 29.34
C ALA A 53 2.35 -0.68 29.09
N ALA A 54 3.22 -0.79 30.10
CA ALA A 54 4.58 -0.30 30.01
C ALA A 54 5.61 -1.25 30.62
N TYR A 55 6.83 -1.26 30.08
CA TYR A 55 7.96 -2.01 30.63
C TYR A 55 7.73 -3.52 30.77
N ASN A 56 6.84 -4.10 29.96
CA ASN A 56 6.55 -5.53 30.02
C ASN A 56 7.42 -6.30 29.01
N HIS A 57 7.66 -7.57 29.33
CA HIS A 57 8.24 -8.55 28.41
C HIS A 57 7.14 -9.53 28.01
N ILE A 58 6.74 -9.52 26.73
CA ILE A 58 5.59 -10.28 26.21
C ILE A 58 6.04 -11.14 25.06
N HIS A 59 5.90 -12.46 25.15
CA HIS A 59 6.37 -13.36 24.12
C HIS A 59 5.66 -14.73 24.08
N ASP A 60 5.96 -15.52 23.05
CA ASP A 60 5.43 -16.86 22.83
C ASP A 60 3.91 -16.90 22.92
N GLY A 61 3.26 -16.05 22.11
CA GLY A 61 1.81 -15.91 22.07
C GLY A 61 1.19 -16.37 20.75
N PRO A 62 -0.02 -16.97 20.80
CA PRO A 62 -0.69 -17.46 19.60
C PRO A 62 -1.14 -16.34 18.65
N ARG A 63 -1.36 -15.14 19.19
CA ARG A 63 -1.82 -13.96 18.45
C ARG A 63 -1.07 -12.71 18.92
N MET A 64 -1.76 -11.65 19.28
CA MET A 64 -1.21 -10.32 19.56
C MET A 64 -0.49 -10.25 20.91
N GLY A 65 0.54 -9.43 21.01
CA GLY A 65 1.13 -9.06 22.30
C GLY A 65 0.21 -8.11 23.07
N VAL A 66 -0.17 -7.00 22.46
CA VAL A 66 -1.13 -6.03 23.02
C VAL A 66 -2.27 -5.79 22.04
N GLN A 67 -3.49 -6.04 22.48
CA GLN A 67 -4.71 -5.65 21.76
C GLN A 67 -5.37 -4.49 22.51
N MET A 68 -5.68 -3.40 21.81
CA MET A 68 -6.27 -2.24 22.45
C MET A 68 -7.50 -1.70 21.71
N SER A 69 -8.41 -1.08 22.47
CA SER A 69 -9.52 -0.29 21.93
C SER A 69 -9.97 0.74 22.95
N GLY A 70 -9.86 2.00 22.61
CA GLY A 70 -10.22 3.08 23.52
C GLY A 70 -9.47 4.37 23.17
N ASN A 71 -9.31 5.24 24.12
CA ASN A 71 -8.74 6.56 23.92
C ASN A 71 -7.67 6.88 24.98
N ASN A 72 -6.69 7.67 24.59
CA ASN A 72 -5.56 8.06 25.46
C ASN A 72 -4.81 6.86 26.08
N LEU A 73 -4.83 5.70 25.41
CA LEU A 73 -4.14 4.51 25.88
C LEU A 73 -2.65 4.62 25.58
N ILE A 74 -1.81 4.11 26.46
CA ILE A 74 -0.36 4.16 26.33
C ILE A 74 0.20 2.73 26.29
N VAL A 75 1.01 2.45 25.25
CA VAL A 75 1.78 1.21 25.13
C VAL A 75 3.22 1.60 24.89
N GLU A 76 4.08 1.48 25.92
CA GLU A 76 5.43 2.00 25.84
C GLU A 76 6.48 1.15 26.54
N TYR A 77 7.71 1.23 26.05
CA TYR A 77 8.87 0.56 26.63
C TYR A 77 8.70 -0.95 26.82
N ASN A 78 7.80 -1.59 26.05
CA ASN A 78 7.62 -3.03 26.13
C ASN A 78 8.57 -3.75 25.18
N HIS A 79 9.02 -4.94 25.55
CA HIS A 79 9.71 -5.88 24.68
C HIS A 79 8.73 -6.98 24.25
N LEU A 80 8.41 -7.06 22.97
CA LEU A 80 7.43 -7.99 22.40
C LEU A 80 8.07 -8.85 21.31
N HIS A 81 7.98 -10.16 21.41
CA HIS A 81 8.54 -11.04 20.39
C HIS A 81 7.88 -12.42 20.32
N HIS A 82 8.15 -13.17 19.25
CA HIS A 82 7.60 -14.50 19.01
C HIS A 82 6.06 -14.51 19.17
N LEU A 83 5.40 -13.66 18.40
CA LEU A 83 3.96 -13.45 18.43
C LEU A 83 3.29 -13.90 17.15
N CYS A 84 1.96 -14.04 17.19
CA CYS A 84 1.14 -14.57 16.11
C CYS A 84 1.56 -16.00 15.70
N LEU A 85 2.00 -16.81 16.61
CA LEU A 85 2.55 -18.15 16.32
C LEU A 85 1.51 -19.11 15.74
N GLU A 86 0.21 -18.92 16.02
CA GLU A 86 -0.86 -19.84 15.61
C GLU A 86 -1.98 -19.13 14.84
N THR A 87 -1.83 -17.84 14.51
CA THR A 87 -2.82 -17.04 13.79
C THR A 87 -2.18 -16.14 12.75
N GLN A 88 -2.98 -15.66 11.82
CA GLN A 88 -2.64 -14.62 10.84
C GLN A 88 -3.49 -13.37 11.08
N ASP A 89 -3.30 -12.34 10.26
CA ASP A 89 -4.08 -11.09 10.31
C ASP A 89 -4.11 -10.50 11.72
N GLY A 90 -2.91 -10.28 12.24
CA GLY A 90 -2.66 -9.75 13.57
C GLY A 90 -1.36 -8.95 13.61
N GLY A 91 -1.13 -8.29 14.74
CA GLY A 91 0.08 -7.50 14.98
C GLY A 91 0.62 -7.71 16.39
N ALA A 92 1.90 -7.37 16.62
CA ALA A 92 2.41 -7.36 17.98
C ALA A 92 1.63 -6.36 18.84
N ILE A 93 1.34 -5.16 18.30
CA ILE A 93 0.40 -4.19 18.88
C ILE A 93 -0.69 -3.93 17.84
N TYR A 94 -1.96 -4.08 18.25
CA TYR A 94 -3.12 -4.00 17.37
C TYR A 94 -4.22 -3.11 17.95
N THR A 95 -4.88 -2.33 17.09
CA THR A 95 -6.14 -1.65 17.37
C THR A 95 -7.01 -1.60 16.11
N GLY A 96 -8.34 -1.58 16.28
CA GLY A 96 -9.30 -1.35 15.20
C GLY A 96 -10.19 -0.15 15.51
N GLY A 97 -10.43 0.71 14.52
CA GLY A 97 -11.15 1.98 14.66
C GLY A 97 -12.46 2.05 13.91
N ARG A 98 -13.22 0.96 13.83
CA ARG A 98 -14.49 0.87 13.06
C ARG A 98 -15.53 1.90 13.46
N ASP A 99 -15.43 2.43 14.67
CA ASP A 99 -16.31 3.47 15.22
C ASP A 99 -15.81 4.90 14.98
N TRP A 100 -14.74 5.10 14.20
CA TRP A 100 -14.10 6.39 13.90
C TRP A 100 -13.33 7.03 15.05
N ILE A 101 -13.67 6.75 16.29
CA ILE A 101 -13.15 7.43 17.49
C ILE A 101 -12.19 6.57 18.30
N SER A 102 -12.21 5.25 18.15
CA SER A 102 -11.25 4.37 18.81
C SER A 102 -9.83 4.67 18.40
N SER A 103 -8.90 4.50 19.35
CA SER A 103 -7.47 4.77 19.31
C SER A 103 -7.05 6.25 19.39
N ARG A 104 -7.94 7.21 19.17
CA ARG A 104 -7.56 8.64 19.20
C ARG A 104 -6.98 9.05 20.56
N GLY A 105 -5.86 9.81 20.47
CA GLY A 105 -5.08 10.24 21.64
C GLY A 105 -4.11 9.18 22.20
N SER A 106 -4.15 7.96 21.67
CA SER A 106 -3.30 6.87 22.18
C SER A 106 -1.87 6.95 21.62
N LYS A 107 -0.93 6.35 22.36
CA LYS A 107 0.50 6.42 22.06
C LYS A 107 1.14 5.03 22.10
N TRP A 108 1.86 4.69 21.03
CA TRP A 108 2.71 3.51 20.92
C TRP A 108 4.16 3.98 20.78
N ARG A 109 4.94 3.88 21.85
CA ARG A 109 6.26 4.51 21.83
C ARG A 109 7.33 3.70 22.54
N TYR A 110 8.53 3.74 21.95
CA TYR A 110 9.72 3.13 22.55
C TYR A 110 9.55 1.62 22.83
N ASN A 111 8.79 0.90 22.02
CA ASN A 111 8.69 -0.55 22.12
C ASN A 111 9.74 -1.22 21.23
N LEU A 112 10.29 -2.34 21.71
CA LEU A 112 11.11 -3.26 20.92
C LEU A 112 10.25 -4.44 20.49
N ILE A 113 10.10 -4.61 19.18
CA ILE A 113 9.20 -5.61 18.61
C ILE A 113 9.95 -6.41 17.56
N HIS A 114 9.96 -7.74 17.67
CA HIS A 114 10.59 -8.58 16.68
C HIS A 114 10.00 -9.99 16.61
N ASP A 115 10.31 -10.71 15.53
CA ASP A 115 9.87 -12.08 15.31
C ASP A 115 8.35 -12.25 15.42
N VAL A 116 7.62 -11.42 14.64
CA VAL A 116 6.16 -11.54 14.49
C VAL A 116 5.89 -12.41 13.27
N ILE A 117 5.50 -13.66 13.50
CA ILE A 117 5.72 -14.75 12.55
C ILE A 117 4.52 -15.01 11.67
N GLY A 118 3.34 -15.22 12.26
CA GLY A 118 2.12 -15.53 11.52
C GLY A 118 2.01 -16.97 11.03
N CYS A 119 0.79 -17.48 11.10
CA CYS A 119 0.43 -18.81 10.64
C CYS A 119 -0.98 -18.80 10.08
N GLY A 120 -1.17 -19.19 8.82
CA GLY A 120 -2.46 -19.14 8.16
C GLY A 120 -2.72 -20.30 7.22
N GLN A 121 -3.99 -20.65 7.04
CA GLN A 121 -4.46 -21.64 6.09
C GLN A 121 -4.82 -20.95 4.78
N GLU A 122 -4.16 -21.33 3.70
CA GLU A 122 -4.40 -20.82 2.35
C GLU A 122 -4.74 -21.96 1.38
N ALA A 123 -5.14 -21.63 0.17
CA ALA A 123 -5.51 -22.62 -0.85
C ALA A 123 -4.41 -23.66 -1.15
N GLY A 124 -3.14 -23.34 -0.87
CA GLY A 124 -2.00 -24.25 -1.01
C GLY A 124 -1.60 -24.96 0.27
N GLY A 125 -2.40 -24.92 1.34
CA GLY A 125 -2.11 -25.50 2.64
C GLY A 125 -1.66 -24.48 3.69
N LEU A 126 -1.07 -24.96 4.76
CA LEU A 126 -0.56 -24.11 5.85
C LEU A 126 0.61 -23.26 5.36
N LYS A 127 0.53 -21.95 5.64
CA LYS A 127 1.60 -20.97 5.39
C LYS A 127 2.21 -20.52 6.71
N HIS A 128 3.55 -20.52 6.78
CA HIS A 128 4.32 -20.10 7.93
C HIS A 128 5.75 -19.78 7.48
N PRO A 129 6.30 -18.57 7.71
CA PRO A 129 5.64 -17.40 8.28
C PRO A 129 4.60 -16.79 7.32
N TRP A 130 3.58 -16.09 7.86
CA TRP A 130 2.51 -15.57 7.03
C TRP A 130 1.85 -14.32 7.63
N PHE A 131 1.28 -13.49 6.81
CA PHE A 131 0.41 -12.31 6.92
C PHE A 131 0.19 -11.78 8.36
N THR A 132 1.22 -11.13 8.90
CA THR A 132 1.24 -10.48 10.20
C THR A 132 2.08 -9.21 10.17
N PHE A 133 1.83 -8.33 11.15
CA PHE A 133 2.37 -7.00 11.22
C PHE A 133 3.03 -6.75 12.58
N GLY A 134 3.97 -5.82 12.63
CA GLY A 134 4.54 -5.38 13.91
C GLY A 134 3.55 -4.47 14.63
N LEU A 135 3.31 -3.30 14.06
CA LEU A 135 2.33 -2.30 14.52
C LEU A 135 1.16 -2.27 13.53
N TYR A 136 -0.05 -2.49 14.04
CA TYR A 136 -1.23 -2.64 13.19
C TYR A 136 -2.41 -1.76 13.62
N PRO A 137 -2.43 -0.48 13.22
CA PRO A 137 -3.65 0.33 13.21
C PRO A 137 -4.57 -0.13 12.08
N ASP A 138 -5.63 -0.85 12.44
CA ASP A 138 -6.58 -1.47 11.52
C ASP A 138 -7.87 -0.67 11.39
N ASP A 139 -8.62 -0.91 10.31
CA ASP A 139 -10.01 -0.48 10.05
C ASP A 139 -10.37 0.93 10.59
N ASN A 140 -9.84 1.98 9.97
CA ASN A 140 -10.10 3.39 10.33
C ASN A 140 -9.54 3.86 11.69
N SER A 141 -8.63 3.15 12.31
CA SER A 141 -7.94 3.66 13.50
C SER A 141 -7.40 5.07 13.25
N GLY A 142 -7.47 5.93 14.24
CA GLY A 142 -7.09 7.33 14.04
C GLY A 142 -6.46 7.99 15.26
N GLY A 143 -5.71 9.07 14.98
CA GLY A 143 -5.15 9.91 16.04
C GLY A 143 -4.10 9.24 16.92
N LEU A 144 -3.36 8.27 16.38
CA LEU A 144 -2.27 7.57 17.07
C LEU A 144 -0.94 8.33 16.93
N ASP A 145 -0.16 8.35 18.02
CA ASP A 145 1.25 8.70 17.99
C ASP A 145 2.09 7.43 18.09
N ILE A 146 2.82 7.10 17.04
CA ILE A 146 3.67 5.91 16.91
C ILE A 146 5.12 6.41 16.81
N VAL A 147 5.84 6.42 17.92
CA VAL A 147 7.11 7.16 18.03
C VAL A 147 8.20 6.35 18.71
N GLY A 148 9.38 6.31 18.13
CA GLY A 148 10.57 5.73 18.76
C GLY A 148 10.54 4.22 18.92
N ASN A 149 9.71 3.49 18.17
CA ASN A 149 9.68 2.02 18.22
C ASN A 149 10.79 1.42 17.33
N ILE A 150 11.31 0.28 17.73
CA ILE A 150 12.19 -0.57 16.93
C ILE A 150 11.42 -1.85 16.59
N VAL A 151 11.17 -2.06 15.29
CA VAL A 151 10.33 -3.18 14.81
C VAL A 151 11.03 -3.89 13.67
N PHE A 152 11.34 -5.17 13.84
CA PHE A 152 12.10 -5.92 12.84
C PHE A 152 11.76 -7.42 12.80
N ARG A 153 12.14 -8.10 11.71
CA ARG A 153 11.82 -9.50 11.42
C ARG A 153 10.33 -9.81 11.59
N VAL A 154 9.52 -9.08 10.84
CA VAL A 154 8.07 -9.28 10.78
C VAL A 154 7.70 -9.95 9.46
N ALA A 155 6.88 -10.97 9.48
CA ALA A 155 6.59 -11.80 8.30
C ALA A 155 6.02 -11.02 7.11
N HIS A 156 5.22 -9.99 7.34
CA HIS A 156 4.70 -9.12 6.28
C HIS A 156 5.38 -7.75 6.30
N THR A 157 5.05 -6.91 7.26
CA THR A 157 5.62 -5.55 7.38
C THR A 157 5.70 -5.09 8.84
N PRO A 158 6.75 -4.34 9.22
CA PRO A 158 6.87 -3.74 10.55
C PRO A 158 5.71 -2.83 10.95
N ILE A 159 5.13 -2.09 10.02
CA ILE A 159 3.94 -1.26 10.27
C ILE A 159 2.96 -1.35 9.11
N HIS A 160 1.68 -1.54 9.45
CA HIS A 160 0.54 -1.54 8.53
C HIS A 160 -0.54 -0.55 8.99
N LEU A 161 -0.80 0.48 8.18
CA LEU A 161 -1.90 1.40 8.39
C LEU A 161 -3.07 1.02 7.46
N HIS A 162 -4.08 0.31 7.99
CA HIS A 162 -5.24 -0.08 7.21
C HIS A 162 -6.36 0.97 7.31
N ASN A 163 -6.39 1.83 6.34
CA ASN A 163 -7.24 3.03 6.29
C ASN A 163 -7.16 3.92 7.55
N ALA A 164 -6.03 3.84 8.28
CA ALA A 164 -5.80 4.67 9.45
C ALA A 164 -5.63 6.14 9.05
N ARG A 165 -6.01 7.05 9.95
CA ARG A 165 -6.00 8.49 9.70
C ARG A 165 -5.48 9.28 10.88
N ASP A 166 -4.98 10.47 10.56
CA ASP A 166 -4.52 11.42 11.57
C ASP A 166 -3.42 10.83 12.49
N CYS A 167 -2.62 9.89 11.97
CA CYS A 167 -1.54 9.23 12.70
C CYS A 167 -0.22 9.94 12.49
N VAL A 168 0.59 10.00 13.56
CA VAL A 168 1.97 10.46 13.52
C VAL A 168 2.88 9.25 13.71
N VAL A 169 3.65 8.92 12.68
CA VAL A 169 4.60 7.80 12.66
C VAL A 169 5.99 8.39 12.51
N GLU A 170 6.68 8.59 13.62
CA GLU A 170 7.94 9.33 13.64
C GLU A 170 9.02 8.64 14.46
N ASN A 171 10.26 8.85 14.05
CA ASN A 171 11.41 8.41 14.83
C ASN A 171 11.47 6.90 15.10
N ASN A 172 10.88 6.07 14.23
CA ASN A 172 10.89 4.62 14.37
C ASN A 172 12.00 3.99 13.50
N ILE A 173 12.41 2.78 13.88
CA ILE A 173 13.23 1.90 13.05
C ILE A 173 12.33 0.75 12.60
N PHE A 174 12.07 0.67 11.31
CA PHE A 174 11.35 -0.40 10.64
C PHE A 174 12.32 -1.20 9.78
N ALA A 175 12.62 -2.42 10.17
CA ALA A 175 13.68 -3.19 9.56
C ALA A 175 13.27 -4.62 9.26
N LEU A 176 13.88 -5.20 8.23
CA LEU A 176 13.81 -6.62 7.92
C LEU A 176 12.36 -7.14 7.81
N GLY A 177 11.46 -6.33 7.25
CA GLY A 177 10.11 -6.75 6.91
C GLY A 177 10.13 -7.75 5.76
N GLY A 178 9.30 -8.79 5.84
CA GLY A 178 9.32 -9.88 4.86
C GLY A 178 8.82 -9.49 3.46
N LYS A 179 8.06 -8.39 3.33
CA LYS A 179 7.58 -7.89 2.04
C LYS A 179 7.82 -6.40 1.85
N PHE A 180 7.56 -5.60 2.87
CA PHE A 180 7.71 -4.15 2.87
C PHE A 180 8.31 -3.70 4.20
N GLN A 181 8.86 -2.49 4.25
CA GLN A 181 9.25 -1.89 5.51
C GLN A 181 8.10 -1.10 6.16
N PHE A 182 7.16 -0.62 5.34
CA PHE A 182 5.88 -0.07 5.79
C PHE A 182 4.82 -0.26 4.70
N ASP A 183 3.55 -0.28 5.08
CA ASP A 183 2.47 -0.21 4.11
C ASP A 183 1.27 0.62 4.61
N LEU A 184 0.61 1.28 3.67
CA LEU A 184 -0.57 2.09 3.89
C LEU A 184 -1.63 1.67 2.87
N HIS A 185 -2.72 1.08 3.36
CA HIS A 185 -3.84 0.67 2.51
C HIS A 185 -5.08 1.48 2.85
N GLY A 186 -5.36 2.49 2.03
CA GLY A 186 -6.55 3.32 2.12
C GLY A 186 -7.79 2.67 1.47
N TRP A 187 -8.95 3.22 1.79
CA TRP A 187 -10.22 2.84 1.17
C TRP A 187 -10.69 3.91 0.20
N THR A 188 -11.59 3.49 -0.69
CA THR A 188 -12.40 4.35 -1.56
C THR A 188 -13.87 4.14 -1.24
N LYS A 189 -14.75 4.89 -1.88
CA LYS A 189 -16.19 4.75 -1.71
C LYS A 189 -16.70 3.35 -2.11
N GLU A 190 -16.03 2.71 -3.06
CA GLU A 190 -16.36 1.37 -3.57
C GLU A 190 -15.83 0.25 -2.69
N HIS A 191 -14.96 0.56 -1.72
CA HIS A 191 -14.41 -0.45 -0.85
C HIS A 191 -15.49 -1.02 0.08
N ARG A 192 -15.60 -2.35 0.13
CA ARG A 192 -16.65 -3.04 0.91
C ARG A 192 -16.73 -2.61 2.37
N PHE A 193 -15.58 -2.34 2.99
CA PHE A 193 -15.54 -1.95 4.40
C PHE A 193 -16.02 -0.51 4.63
N TYR A 194 -15.87 0.39 3.65
CA TYR A 194 -16.46 1.71 3.77
C TYR A 194 -17.97 1.62 3.97
N THR A 195 -18.67 0.91 3.07
CA THR A 195 -20.12 0.74 3.16
C THR A 195 -20.55 0.02 4.45
N ASN A 196 -19.83 -1.06 4.82
CA ASN A 196 -20.18 -1.86 5.98
C ASN A 196 -19.99 -1.12 7.31
N HIS A 197 -19.04 -0.19 7.40
CA HIS A 197 -18.70 0.50 8.64
C HIS A 197 -19.24 1.93 8.73
N LEU A 198 -19.78 2.52 7.65
CA LEU A 198 -20.17 3.92 7.59
C LEU A 198 -21.15 4.30 8.73
N GLU A 199 -22.17 3.50 8.95
CA GLU A 199 -23.14 3.75 10.03
C GLU A 199 -22.50 3.69 11.41
N THR A 200 -21.59 2.74 11.64
CA THR A 200 -20.85 2.60 12.91
C THR A 200 -19.91 3.78 13.12
N MET A 201 -19.22 4.24 12.07
CA MET A 201 -18.38 5.43 12.13
C MET A 201 -19.17 6.69 12.48
N ILE A 202 -20.32 6.89 11.85
CA ILE A 202 -21.21 8.04 12.14
C ILE A 202 -21.70 8.01 13.58
N LYS A 203 -22.22 6.87 14.04
CA LYS A 203 -22.69 6.70 15.43
C LYS A 203 -21.56 6.93 16.44
N GLY A 204 -20.37 6.43 16.17
CA GLY A 204 -19.21 6.66 17.02
C GLY A 204 -18.87 8.14 17.12
N TYR A 205 -18.71 8.83 15.98
CA TYR A 205 -18.43 10.25 15.94
C TYR A 205 -19.50 11.07 16.68
N ASP A 206 -20.78 10.89 16.35
CA ASP A 206 -21.90 11.66 16.91
C ASP A 206 -22.02 11.46 18.42
N SER A 207 -21.59 10.32 18.94
CA SER A 207 -21.64 10.03 20.39
C SER A 207 -20.75 10.95 21.23
N VAL A 208 -19.76 11.61 20.63
CA VAL A 208 -18.74 12.41 21.32
C VAL A 208 -18.47 13.78 20.70
N ALA A 209 -18.94 14.06 19.50
CA ALA A 209 -18.60 15.27 18.74
C ALA A 209 -18.91 16.59 19.47
N GLY A 210 -19.95 16.62 20.30
CA GLY A 210 -20.33 17.79 21.09
C GLY A 210 -19.66 17.87 22.47
N GLN A 211 -18.80 16.94 22.81
CA GLN A 211 -18.18 16.89 24.15
C GLN A 211 -16.94 17.79 24.23
N PRO A 212 -16.79 18.64 25.25
CA PRO A 212 -15.63 19.54 25.36
C PRO A 212 -14.28 18.85 25.29
N ALA A 213 -14.15 17.66 25.86
CA ALA A 213 -12.90 16.87 25.84
C ALA A 213 -12.48 16.44 24.43
N TRP A 214 -13.41 16.36 23.48
CA TRP A 214 -13.17 15.92 22.11
C TRP A 214 -12.89 17.07 21.12
N THR A 215 -13.17 18.32 21.49
CA THR A 215 -13.03 19.48 20.56
C THR A 215 -11.60 19.72 20.10
N SER A 216 -10.61 19.35 20.90
CA SER A 216 -9.19 19.45 20.57
C SER A 216 -8.56 18.14 20.11
N MET A 217 -9.33 17.05 20.06
CA MET A 217 -8.84 15.75 19.63
C MET A 217 -8.56 15.76 18.13
N ARG A 218 -7.33 15.38 17.75
CA ARG A 218 -6.88 15.35 16.35
C ARG A 218 -7.83 14.56 15.46
N GLY A 219 -8.21 15.15 14.30
CA GLY A 219 -9.07 14.54 13.29
C GLY A 219 -10.57 14.47 13.65
N MET A 220 -11.02 15.23 14.66
CA MET A 220 -12.45 15.38 14.98
C MET A 220 -13.13 16.52 14.22
N ASP A 221 -12.39 17.26 13.43
CA ASP A 221 -12.90 18.28 12.49
C ASP A 221 -13.53 17.68 11.22
N LEU A 222 -13.31 16.40 10.96
CA LEU A 222 -13.84 15.67 9.80
C LEU A 222 -14.93 14.69 10.22
N HIS A 223 -16.15 14.90 9.75
CA HIS A 223 -17.26 13.96 9.94
C HIS A 223 -17.11 12.74 9.01
N PRO A 224 -17.41 11.51 9.47
CA PRO A 224 -17.25 10.28 8.67
C PRO A 224 -17.96 10.27 7.32
N LYS A 225 -19.13 10.92 7.20
CA LYS A 225 -19.86 11.03 5.92
C LYS A 225 -19.10 11.81 4.85
N ASP A 226 -18.18 12.70 5.26
CA ASP A 226 -17.38 13.56 4.39
C ASP A 226 -15.92 13.05 4.26
N ALA A 227 -15.67 11.82 4.67
CA ALA A 227 -14.32 11.24 4.73
C ALA A 227 -13.71 10.95 3.36
N ILE A 228 -14.53 10.74 2.33
CA ILE A 228 -14.03 10.57 0.95
C ILE A 228 -13.59 11.93 0.42
N ARG A 229 -12.32 12.02 0.09
CA ARG A 229 -11.69 13.24 -0.42
C ARG A 229 -12.03 13.45 -1.90
N ASP A 230 -11.70 14.63 -2.44
CA ASP A 230 -11.98 15.01 -3.83
C ASP A 230 -11.25 14.15 -4.89
N ASP A 231 -10.20 13.45 -4.50
CA ASP A 231 -9.48 12.46 -5.32
C ASP A 231 -10.01 11.02 -5.16
N GLY A 232 -11.10 10.83 -4.44
CA GLY A 232 -11.75 9.54 -4.20
C GLY A 232 -11.11 8.70 -3.09
N THR A 233 -10.02 9.15 -2.46
CA THR A 233 -9.37 8.45 -1.35
C THR A 233 -9.99 8.82 0.00
N MET A 234 -9.81 7.97 1.01
CA MET A 234 -10.32 8.20 2.36
C MET A 234 -9.20 8.45 3.37
N MET A 235 -8.08 7.73 3.22
CA MET A 235 -6.94 7.84 4.13
C MET A 235 -6.32 9.23 4.06
N SER A 236 -6.20 9.91 5.21
CA SER A 236 -5.73 11.28 5.28
C SER A 236 -5.15 11.66 6.65
N GLY A 237 -4.37 12.73 6.70
CA GLY A 237 -3.82 13.29 7.93
C GLY A 237 -2.67 12.49 8.53
N ASN A 238 -2.09 11.53 7.80
CA ASN A 238 -0.98 10.74 8.28
C ASN A 238 0.36 11.43 7.99
N PHE A 239 1.26 11.39 8.96
CA PHE A 239 2.65 11.84 8.86
C PHE A 239 3.57 10.66 9.13
N VAL A 240 4.30 10.20 8.11
CA VAL A 240 5.30 9.13 8.22
C VAL A 240 6.66 9.77 7.91
N ARG A 241 7.36 10.19 8.95
CA ARG A 241 8.59 10.96 8.77
C ARG A 241 9.63 10.68 9.85
N ARG A 242 10.88 10.99 9.52
CA ARG A 242 12.03 10.76 10.42
C ARG A 242 12.13 9.32 10.91
N ASN A 243 11.75 8.36 10.05
CA ASN A 243 11.91 6.94 10.34
C ASN A 243 13.11 6.38 9.56
N ILE A 244 13.66 5.29 10.04
CA ILE A 244 14.66 4.48 9.33
C ILE A 244 13.94 3.25 8.76
N MET A 245 14.01 3.07 7.44
CA MET A 245 13.45 1.93 6.70
C MET A 245 14.60 1.09 6.17
N PHE A 246 14.82 -0.10 6.74
CA PHE A 246 15.98 -0.94 6.42
C PHE A 246 15.59 -2.32 5.92
N SER A 247 16.21 -2.74 4.82
CA SER A 247 16.16 -4.12 4.31
C SER A 247 17.57 -4.63 4.02
N ASP A 248 17.84 -5.89 4.33
CA ASP A 248 19.09 -6.57 3.99
C ASP A 248 19.00 -7.40 2.70
N GLN A 249 17.79 -7.56 2.14
CA GLN A 249 17.53 -8.39 0.98
C GLN A 249 17.16 -7.56 -0.25
N PRO A 250 17.76 -7.86 -1.42
CA PRO A 250 17.37 -7.22 -2.66
C PRO A 250 15.93 -7.57 -3.03
N GLY A 251 15.20 -6.59 -3.57
CA GLY A 251 13.84 -6.79 -4.08
C GLY A 251 12.73 -6.72 -3.04
N ILE A 252 13.05 -6.65 -1.74
CA ILE A 252 12.06 -6.30 -0.72
C ILE A 252 11.70 -4.82 -0.91
N LYS A 253 10.42 -4.52 -1.02
CA LYS A 253 9.97 -3.15 -1.27
C LYS A 253 10.17 -2.26 -0.04
N TYR A 254 10.55 -1.02 -0.33
CA TYR A 254 10.61 0.06 0.65
C TYR A 254 9.26 0.30 1.32
N GLY A 255 8.20 0.44 0.52
CA GLY A 255 6.84 0.60 1.00
C GLY A 255 5.81 0.13 -0.02
N ASP A 256 4.56 -0.07 0.43
CA ASP A 256 3.40 -0.33 -0.43
C ASP A 256 2.28 0.68 -0.11
N LEU A 257 1.78 1.34 -1.13
CA LEU A 257 0.73 2.36 -0.99
C LEU A 257 -0.45 2.00 -1.89
N ARG A 258 -1.64 1.88 -1.29
CA ARG A 258 -2.88 1.63 -2.04
C ARG A 258 -3.95 2.64 -1.64
N HIS A 259 -4.50 3.34 -2.61
CA HIS A 259 -5.50 4.39 -2.37
C HIS A 259 -5.04 5.43 -1.33
N VAL A 260 -3.77 5.83 -1.44
CA VAL A 260 -3.13 6.85 -0.59
C VAL A 260 -2.68 7.99 -1.48
N SER A 261 -3.02 9.22 -1.11
CA SER A 261 -2.69 10.40 -1.89
C SER A 261 -1.70 11.31 -1.17
N PRO A 262 -0.65 11.80 -1.86
CA PRO A 262 0.28 12.78 -1.32
C PRO A 262 -0.35 14.17 -1.08
N LYS A 263 -1.56 14.39 -1.57
CA LYS A 263 -2.35 15.57 -1.28
C LYS A 263 -2.82 15.60 0.18
N TRP A 264 -3.06 14.40 0.76
CA TRP A 264 -3.68 14.25 2.07
C TRP A 264 -2.79 13.59 3.11
N ASN A 265 -1.63 13.06 2.72
CA ASN A 265 -0.70 12.38 3.60
C ASN A 265 0.72 12.84 3.32
N VAL A 266 1.59 12.75 4.32
CA VAL A 266 3.00 13.11 4.21
C VAL A 266 3.85 11.87 4.50
N ILE A 267 4.67 11.48 3.53
CA ILE A 267 5.75 10.49 3.71
C ILE A 267 7.01 11.20 3.25
N ASP A 268 7.86 11.61 4.19
CA ASP A 268 9.07 12.41 3.86
C ASP A 268 10.08 12.41 5.02
N GLN A 269 11.28 12.90 4.77
CA GLN A 269 12.36 12.99 5.76
C GLN A 269 12.73 11.64 6.39
N ASN A 270 12.55 10.53 5.67
CA ASN A 270 12.93 9.20 6.11
C ASN A 270 14.34 8.83 5.64
N LEU A 271 14.97 7.89 6.31
CA LEU A 271 16.21 7.27 5.87
C LEU A 271 15.91 5.88 5.30
N ALA A 272 16.14 5.71 4.01
CA ALA A 272 15.96 4.45 3.30
C ALA A 272 17.31 3.75 3.09
N TRP A 273 17.41 2.46 3.40
CA TRP A 273 18.61 1.68 3.16
C TRP A 273 18.30 0.22 2.81
N ALA A 274 18.85 -0.25 1.73
CA ALA A 274 18.71 -1.64 1.27
C ALA A 274 20.08 -2.37 1.23
N ASN A 275 20.89 -2.19 2.25
CA ASN A 275 22.19 -2.83 2.44
C ASN A 275 23.10 -2.73 1.19
N GLY A 276 23.14 -1.55 0.56
CA GLY A 276 23.92 -1.30 -0.66
C GLY A 276 23.21 -1.70 -1.96
N HIS A 277 22.02 -2.31 -1.91
CA HIS A 277 21.20 -2.58 -3.08
C HIS A 277 20.35 -1.36 -3.47
N PRO A 278 19.91 -1.25 -4.73
CA PRO A 278 18.93 -0.25 -5.13
C PRO A 278 17.64 -0.36 -4.32
N ILE A 279 17.06 0.78 -3.94
CA ILE A 279 15.76 0.80 -3.28
C ILE A 279 14.68 0.34 -4.25
N THR A 280 13.94 -0.69 -3.89
CA THR A 280 12.81 -1.22 -4.65
C THR A 280 11.51 -0.62 -4.09
N THR A 281 10.72 0.03 -4.94
CA THR A 281 9.38 0.56 -4.58
C THR A 281 8.27 -0.10 -5.38
N GLY A 282 8.61 -0.69 -6.52
CA GLY A 282 7.66 -1.23 -7.50
C GLY A 282 7.01 -0.15 -8.37
N ILE A 283 7.38 1.13 -8.21
CA ILE A 283 6.86 2.24 -9.02
C ILE A 283 7.85 2.53 -10.15
N ASN A 284 7.37 2.43 -11.37
CA ASN A 284 8.16 2.65 -12.57
C ASN A 284 7.53 3.75 -13.41
N LYS A 285 8.00 4.98 -13.26
CA LYS A 285 7.65 6.11 -14.11
C LYS A 285 8.65 6.27 -15.25
N VAL A 286 8.24 7.03 -16.23
CA VAL A 286 9.10 7.40 -17.36
C VAL A 286 9.41 8.89 -17.29
N GLY A 287 10.63 9.24 -17.63
CA GLY A 287 11.10 10.62 -17.74
C GLY A 287 10.65 11.29 -19.05
N PRO A 288 11.33 12.36 -19.47
CA PRO A 288 11.01 13.06 -20.70
C PRO A 288 11.22 12.16 -21.93
N ASP A 289 10.52 12.50 -23.02
CA ASP A 289 10.71 11.86 -24.31
C ASP A 289 12.17 12.04 -24.77
N LYS A 290 12.78 10.97 -25.28
CA LYS A 290 14.11 11.06 -25.87
C LYS A 290 14.03 11.85 -27.19
N PRO A 291 15.08 12.62 -27.56
CA PRO A 291 15.17 13.25 -28.88
C PRO A 291 15.10 12.19 -29.98
N GLY A 292 14.40 12.49 -31.06
CA GLY A 292 14.29 11.62 -32.23
C GLY A 292 12.87 11.48 -32.76
N ALA A 293 12.71 10.71 -33.81
CA ALA A 293 11.41 10.42 -34.40
C ALA A 293 10.65 9.44 -33.51
N PRO A 294 9.30 9.54 -33.40
CA PRO A 294 8.49 8.53 -32.77
C PRO A 294 8.71 7.14 -33.36
N LEU A 295 8.61 6.11 -32.52
CA LEU A 295 8.67 4.71 -32.94
C LEU A 295 7.43 4.28 -33.73
N LEU A 296 6.30 4.91 -33.43
CA LEU A 296 5.04 4.73 -34.14
C LEU A 296 4.31 6.07 -34.22
N THR A 297 3.76 6.36 -35.40
CA THR A 297 2.81 7.45 -35.62
C THR A 297 1.70 6.92 -36.51
N GLU A 298 0.44 6.97 -36.07
CA GLU A 298 -0.73 6.51 -36.81
C GLU A 298 -1.82 7.58 -36.75
N THR A 299 -2.26 8.07 -37.92
CA THR A 299 -3.39 9.02 -38.04
C THR A 299 -4.57 8.42 -38.81
N PHE A 300 -4.39 7.27 -39.43
CA PHE A 300 -5.38 6.56 -40.23
C PHE A 300 -5.97 7.30 -41.44
N ASP A 301 -5.56 8.54 -41.72
CA ASP A 301 -6.06 9.36 -42.82
C ASP A 301 -5.82 8.71 -44.21
N ALA A 302 -4.71 8.01 -44.36
CA ALA A 302 -4.34 7.31 -45.57
C ALA A 302 -4.82 5.84 -45.60
N ALA A 303 -5.46 5.37 -44.57
CA ALA A 303 -5.94 3.97 -44.47
C ALA A 303 -7.18 3.77 -45.35
N GLU A 304 -7.27 2.60 -46.02
CA GLU A 304 -8.42 2.26 -46.85
C GLU A 304 -9.68 2.10 -45.98
N SER A 305 -10.68 2.96 -46.20
CA SER A 305 -11.92 2.96 -45.46
C SER A 305 -12.63 1.62 -45.53
N GLY A 306 -13.13 1.14 -44.39
CA GLY A 306 -13.82 -0.15 -44.28
C GLY A 306 -12.90 -1.37 -44.16
N LYS A 307 -11.57 -1.18 -44.23
CA LYS A 307 -10.61 -2.28 -43.99
C LYS A 307 -9.85 -2.13 -42.69
N THR A 308 -9.41 -3.26 -42.14
CA THR A 308 -8.51 -3.28 -40.99
C THR A 308 -7.15 -2.76 -41.42
N PRO A 309 -6.60 -1.70 -40.75
CA PRO A 309 -5.29 -1.18 -41.06
C PRO A 309 -4.19 -2.23 -40.84
N LYS A 310 -3.10 -2.11 -41.65
CA LYS A 310 -1.97 -3.04 -41.56
C LYS A 310 -1.36 -3.06 -40.18
N GLY A 311 -1.12 -4.24 -39.61
CA GLY A 311 -0.55 -4.43 -38.27
C GLY A 311 -1.58 -4.38 -37.14
N TRP A 312 -2.81 -3.95 -37.39
CA TRP A 312 -3.89 -4.00 -36.44
C TRP A 312 -4.65 -5.32 -36.51
N GLY A 313 -5.14 -5.79 -35.35
CA GLY A 313 -5.87 -7.05 -35.28
C GLY A 313 -6.50 -7.31 -33.93
N PHE A 314 -7.18 -8.43 -33.79
CA PHE A 314 -7.82 -8.86 -32.55
C PHE A 314 -6.95 -9.86 -31.77
N ASN A 315 -6.77 -9.62 -30.47
CA ASN A 315 -6.35 -10.65 -29.53
C ASN A 315 -7.57 -11.48 -29.04
N HIS A 316 -8.72 -10.81 -28.90
CA HIS A 316 -9.99 -11.46 -28.60
C HIS A 316 -11.12 -10.72 -29.33
N ARG A 317 -11.87 -11.48 -30.11
CA ARG A 317 -13.04 -11.00 -30.85
C ARG A 317 -14.27 -11.72 -30.29
N PRO A 318 -15.18 -11.04 -29.60
CA PRO A 318 -16.28 -11.68 -28.89
C PRO A 318 -17.30 -12.33 -29.83
N ASN A 319 -17.50 -11.79 -31.04
CA ASN A 319 -18.35 -12.36 -32.09
C ASN A 319 -17.89 -11.87 -33.48
N LYS A 320 -18.39 -12.46 -34.55
CA LYS A 320 -18.01 -12.15 -35.93
C LYS A 320 -18.42 -10.77 -36.44
N ASP A 321 -19.38 -10.13 -35.78
CA ASP A 321 -19.93 -8.83 -36.21
C ASP A 321 -19.10 -7.65 -35.67
N VAL A 322 -18.22 -7.90 -34.70
CA VAL A 322 -17.28 -6.91 -34.21
C VAL A 322 -16.23 -6.62 -35.28
N GLN A 323 -16.14 -5.36 -35.72
CA GLN A 323 -15.19 -4.88 -36.72
C GLN A 323 -14.11 -4.01 -36.12
N LEU A 324 -12.92 -4.07 -36.70
CA LEU A 324 -11.79 -3.18 -36.47
C LEU A 324 -11.36 -2.65 -37.83
N ILE A 325 -11.75 -1.44 -38.17
CA ILE A 325 -11.57 -0.88 -39.52
C ILE A 325 -11.17 0.59 -39.46
N ALA A 326 -10.56 1.07 -40.53
CA ALA A 326 -10.41 2.50 -40.77
C ALA A 326 -11.77 3.11 -41.13
N ALA A 327 -12.16 4.19 -40.49
CA ALA A 327 -13.36 4.96 -40.79
C ALA A 327 -13.21 6.42 -40.33
N ASP A 328 -13.59 7.36 -41.19
CA ASP A 328 -13.57 8.81 -40.90
C ASP A 328 -12.22 9.33 -40.42
N GLY A 329 -11.11 8.85 -41.00
CA GLY A 329 -9.75 9.21 -40.61
C GLY A 329 -9.30 8.67 -39.25
N ALA A 330 -9.96 7.65 -38.71
CA ALA A 330 -9.65 7.04 -37.43
C ALA A 330 -9.72 5.51 -37.49
N LEU A 331 -9.14 4.84 -36.50
CA LEU A 331 -9.38 3.42 -36.24
C LEU A 331 -10.71 3.27 -35.49
N ARG A 332 -11.70 2.64 -36.10
CA ARG A 332 -12.98 2.32 -35.46
C ARG A 332 -13.00 0.88 -34.99
N ALA A 333 -13.30 0.67 -33.74
CA ALA A 333 -13.62 -0.63 -33.20
C ALA A 333 -15.10 -0.69 -32.80
N ASP A 334 -15.85 -1.62 -33.39
CA ASP A 334 -17.21 -1.91 -32.94
C ASP A 334 -17.13 -2.74 -31.67
N CYS A 335 -17.75 -2.28 -30.60
CA CYS A 335 -17.72 -2.92 -29.30
C CYS A 335 -19.09 -3.53 -29.01
N ALA A 336 -19.27 -4.82 -29.27
CA ALA A 336 -20.44 -5.57 -28.89
C ALA A 336 -20.16 -6.46 -27.68
N LEU A 337 -21.19 -6.70 -26.84
CA LEU A 337 -21.11 -7.71 -25.80
C LEU A 337 -20.89 -9.08 -26.43
N GLY A 338 -19.87 -9.80 -25.95
CA GLY A 338 -19.64 -11.17 -26.36
C GLY A 338 -20.77 -12.12 -25.92
N GLU A 339 -20.97 -13.17 -26.69
CA GLU A 339 -21.91 -14.23 -26.33
C GLU A 339 -21.45 -15.07 -25.12
N ASP A 340 -20.14 -15.02 -24.81
CA ASP A 340 -19.56 -15.66 -23.61
C ASP A 340 -19.62 -14.72 -22.39
N PRO A 341 -20.51 -14.99 -21.40
CA PRO A 341 -20.61 -14.18 -20.18
C PRO A 341 -19.33 -14.14 -19.34
N LYS A 342 -18.41 -15.11 -19.55
CA LYS A 342 -17.13 -15.20 -18.81
C LYS A 342 -16.05 -14.33 -19.43
N ASN A 343 -16.18 -13.95 -20.69
CA ASN A 343 -15.20 -13.11 -21.37
C ASN A 343 -15.89 -12.15 -22.36
N PRO A 344 -16.68 -11.17 -21.87
CA PRO A 344 -17.50 -10.30 -22.72
C PRO A 344 -16.70 -9.21 -23.45
N LYS A 345 -15.41 -9.07 -23.18
CA LYS A 345 -14.59 -7.94 -23.66
C LYS A 345 -14.07 -8.15 -25.08
N THR A 346 -13.92 -7.04 -25.81
CA THR A 346 -13.16 -6.98 -27.06
C THR A 346 -11.73 -6.57 -26.74
N VAL A 347 -10.75 -7.29 -27.30
CA VAL A 347 -9.33 -6.98 -27.14
C VAL A 347 -8.68 -6.93 -28.51
N PHE A 348 -8.06 -5.81 -28.82
CA PHE A 348 -7.33 -5.63 -30.06
C PHE A 348 -5.93 -5.05 -29.84
N HIS A 349 -5.10 -5.13 -30.86
CA HIS A 349 -3.69 -4.73 -30.78
C HIS A 349 -3.27 -3.95 -32.02
N GLY A 350 -2.26 -3.10 -31.83
CA GLY A 350 -1.53 -2.42 -32.88
C GLY A 350 -0.37 -3.25 -33.44
N PRO A 351 0.45 -2.64 -34.31
CA PRO A 351 1.60 -3.28 -34.93
C PRO A 351 2.68 -3.68 -33.92
N ASP A 352 3.48 -4.66 -34.32
CA ASP A 352 4.63 -5.13 -33.55
C ASP A 352 5.74 -4.07 -33.51
N ILE A 353 6.26 -3.80 -32.33
CA ILE A 353 7.36 -2.88 -32.06
C ILE A 353 8.50 -3.65 -31.39
N PRO A 354 9.74 -3.56 -31.91
CA PRO A 354 10.88 -4.25 -31.28
C PRO A 354 11.10 -3.84 -29.83
N ILE A 355 11.36 -4.79 -28.96
CA ILE A 355 11.70 -4.53 -27.55
C ILE A 355 13.17 -4.17 -27.42
N THR A 356 13.44 -3.07 -26.72
CA THR A 356 14.75 -2.77 -26.13
C THR A 356 14.68 -3.05 -24.63
N PRO A 357 15.44 -4.01 -24.08
CA PRO A 357 15.41 -4.32 -22.65
C PRO A 357 15.67 -3.08 -21.77
N GLY A 358 14.82 -2.85 -20.78
CA GLY A 358 14.92 -1.72 -19.87
C GLY A 358 14.50 -0.36 -20.43
N ALA A 359 14.16 -0.26 -21.73
CA ALA A 359 13.68 0.99 -22.31
C ALA A 359 12.29 1.36 -21.78
N ALA A 360 12.04 2.66 -21.67
CA ALA A 360 10.77 3.22 -21.25
C ALA A 360 10.07 3.89 -22.43
N TYR A 361 8.75 3.79 -22.46
CA TYR A 361 7.94 4.29 -23.58
C TYR A 361 6.76 5.09 -23.06
N ARG A 362 6.38 6.09 -23.84
CA ARG A 362 5.16 6.88 -23.68
C ARG A 362 4.34 6.81 -24.94
N MET A 363 3.09 6.46 -24.79
CA MET A 363 2.11 6.48 -25.87
C MET A 363 1.10 7.58 -25.58
N ARG A 364 0.83 8.40 -26.58
CA ARG A 364 -0.26 9.37 -26.61
C ARG A 364 -1.20 9.01 -27.73
N LEU A 365 -2.49 9.20 -27.50
CA LEU A 365 -3.53 8.96 -28.49
C LEU A 365 -4.79 9.75 -28.15
N ARG A 366 -5.65 9.97 -29.16
CA ARG A 366 -7.00 10.50 -28.95
C ARG A 366 -8.02 9.38 -29.04
N VAL A 367 -9.02 9.44 -28.18
CA VAL A 367 -10.13 8.48 -28.16
C VAL A 367 -11.46 9.22 -28.04
N LYS A 368 -12.48 8.74 -28.76
CA LYS A 368 -13.88 9.08 -28.54
C LYS A 368 -14.74 7.83 -28.62
N SER A 369 -15.94 7.88 -28.07
CA SER A 369 -16.89 6.76 -28.10
C SER A 369 -18.30 7.25 -28.35
N THR A 370 -19.12 6.46 -29.03
CA THR A 370 -20.56 6.71 -29.12
C THR A 370 -21.28 6.42 -27.82
N ASP A 371 -20.66 5.68 -26.87
CA ASP A 371 -21.16 5.44 -25.51
C ASP A 371 -20.30 6.22 -24.51
N PRO A 372 -20.88 7.20 -23.76
CA PRO A 372 -20.13 8.02 -22.78
C PRO A 372 -19.65 7.23 -21.55
N THR A 373 -20.06 5.97 -21.40
CA THR A 373 -19.68 5.10 -20.29
C THR A 373 -18.63 4.05 -20.68
N ALA A 374 -18.18 4.04 -21.94
CA ALA A 374 -17.23 3.06 -22.45
C ALA A 374 -15.89 3.11 -21.70
N LYS A 375 -15.55 2.01 -21.03
CA LYS A 375 -14.29 1.86 -20.29
C LYS A 375 -13.28 1.08 -21.11
N LEU A 376 -12.09 1.61 -21.21
CA LEU A 376 -10.95 1.01 -21.91
C LEU A 376 -9.78 0.83 -20.98
N SER A 377 -8.95 -0.17 -21.25
CA SER A 377 -7.59 -0.25 -20.70
C SER A 377 -6.59 -0.24 -21.84
N LEU A 378 -5.58 0.60 -21.71
CA LEU A 378 -4.44 0.70 -22.63
C LEU A 378 -3.22 0.06 -21.96
N ALA A 379 -2.45 -0.74 -22.68
CA ALA A 379 -1.23 -1.33 -22.16
C ALA A 379 -0.22 -1.64 -23.26
N PHE A 380 1.05 -1.78 -22.89
CA PHE A 380 2.07 -2.44 -23.70
C PHE A 380 2.03 -3.93 -23.38
N ALA A 381 1.92 -4.77 -24.39
CA ALA A 381 1.83 -6.21 -24.19
C ALA A 381 2.77 -6.98 -25.12
N SER A 382 3.24 -8.11 -24.66
CA SER A 382 3.96 -9.11 -25.44
C SER A 382 3.40 -10.49 -25.13
N PHE A 383 3.30 -11.32 -26.16
CA PHE A 383 2.74 -12.67 -26.02
C PHE A 383 3.45 -13.63 -26.97
N LYS A 384 3.65 -14.84 -26.50
CA LYS A 384 4.05 -15.96 -27.34
C LYS A 384 3.23 -17.18 -27.00
N ASN A 385 2.56 -17.73 -28.02
CA ASN A 385 1.67 -18.88 -27.83
C ASN A 385 2.44 -20.07 -27.21
N GLY A 386 1.86 -20.64 -26.15
CA GLY A 386 2.45 -21.76 -25.40
C GLY A 386 3.58 -21.37 -24.44
N GLU A 387 4.10 -20.13 -24.48
CA GLU A 387 5.21 -19.70 -23.62
C GLU A 387 4.81 -18.63 -22.59
N GLY A 388 3.84 -17.76 -22.88
CA GLY A 388 3.36 -16.83 -21.90
C GLY A 388 2.91 -15.47 -22.41
N TYR A 389 2.56 -14.63 -21.46
CA TYR A 389 2.06 -13.28 -21.64
C TYR A 389 2.77 -12.32 -20.67
N TRP A 390 3.04 -11.11 -21.14
CA TRP A 390 3.60 -10.02 -20.35
C TRP A 390 2.86 -8.73 -20.67
N GLN A 391 2.68 -7.87 -19.68
CA GLN A 391 2.03 -6.56 -19.82
C GLN A 391 2.66 -5.54 -18.88
N ALA A 392 2.74 -4.29 -19.34
CA ALA A 392 3.13 -3.12 -18.54
C ALA A 392 2.37 -1.87 -18.97
N GLY A 393 2.43 -0.83 -18.14
CA GLY A 393 1.89 0.49 -18.43
C GLY A 393 0.37 0.52 -18.58
N SER A 394 -0.36 -0.33 -17.85
CA SER A 394 -1.83 -0.36 -17.94
C SER A 394 -2.45 0.93 -17.39
N THR A 395 -3.22 1.61 -18.24
CA THR A 395 -3.99 2.81 -17.90
C THR A 395 -5.45 2.55 -18.25
N SER A 396 -6.36 2.76 -17.29
CA SER A 396 -7.81 2.69 -17.51
C SER A 396 -8.36 4.08 -17.82
N ILE A 397 -9.19 4.16 -18.87
CA ILE A 397 -9.82 5.39 -19.31
C ILE A 397 -11.31 5.20 -19.51
N THR A 398 -12.10 6.27 -19.36
CA THR A 398 -13.48 6.33 -19.81
C THR A 398 -13.55 7.22 -21.05
N ALA A 399 -13.91 6.63 -22.18
CA ALA A 399 -14.04 7.36 -23.44
C ALA A 399 -15.32 8.21 -23.42
N LYS A 400 -15.26 9.42 -24.03
CA LYS A 400 -16.38 10.35 -24.13
C LYS A 400 -16.83 10.51 -25.60
N PRO A 401 -17.99 11.10 -25.87
CA PRO A 401 -18.41 11.39 -27.25
C PRO A 401 -17.49 12.35 -28.00
N GLU A 402 -16.85 13.26 -27.27
CA GLU A 402 -15.82 14.17 -27.81
C GLU A 402 -14.43 13.53 -27.79
N TRP A 403 -13.55 13.95 -28.72
CA TRP A 403 -12.16 13.54 -28.73
C TRP A 403 -11.45 13.97 -27.44
N THR A 404 -10.85 13.02 -26.77
CA THR A 404 -10.09 13.23 -25.54
C THR A 404 -8.70 12.63 -25.68
N GLU A 405 -7.66 13.35 -25.29
CA GLU A 405 -6.28 12.87 -25.28
C GLU A 405 -6.03 12.00 -24.06
N PHE A 406 -5.28 10.90 -24.26
CA PHE A 406 -4.85 9.99 -23.24
C PHE A 406 -3.37 9.65 -23.39
N GLU A 407 -2.76 9.34 -22.25
CA GLU A 407 -1.37 8.91 -22.19
C GLU A 407 -1.25 7.59 -21.40
N ALA A 408 -0.44 6.67 -21.92
CA ALA A 408 0.00 5.50 -21.21
C ALA A 408 1.53 5.44 -21.23
N THR A 409 2.13 5.06 -20.12
CA THR A 409 3.58 4.94 -19.99
C THR A 409 3.95 3.58 -19.42
N GLY A 410 5.11 3.05 -19.82
CA GLY A 410 5.58 1.78 -19.30
C GLY A 410 7.07 1.55 -19.58
N ARG A 411 7.71 0.75 -18.75
CA ARG A 411 9.09 0.32 -18.92
C ARG A 411 9.13 -1.17 -19.26
N MET A 412 9.92 -1.53 -20.25
CA MET A 412 10.24 -2.92 -20.56
C MET A 412 11.14 -3.51 -19.46
N PRO A 413 10.99 -4.79 -19.12
CA PRO A 413 11.88 -5.41 -18.15
C PRO A 413 13.32 -5.45 -18.70
N ARG A 414 14.30 -5.38 -17.80
CA ARG A 414 15.70 -5.63 -18.13
C ARG A 414 15.97 -7.12 -18.23
N GLU A 415 17.00 -7.53 -18.94
CA GLU A 415 17.34 -8.95 -19.12
C GLU A 415 17.63 -9.71 -17.83
N ASN A 416 18.08 -9.00 -16.78
CA ASN A 416 18.34 -9.57 -15.45
C ASN A 416 17.13 -9.54 -14.52
N GLU A 417 15.97 -9.03 -14.93
CA GLU A 417 14.76 -9.00 -14.13
C GLU A 417 13.95 -10.31 -14.29
N ALA A 418 13.32 -10.78 -13.21
CA ALA A 418 12.53 -12.01 -13.22
C ALA A 418 11.34 -12.00 -14.21
N THR A 419 10.87 -10.80 -14.54
CA THR A 419 9.79 -10.56 -15.53
C THR A 419 10.26 -10.67 -16.97
N TRP A 420 11.56 -10.56 -17.23
CA TRP A 420 12.11 -10.78 -18.57
C TRP A 420 12.01 -12.24 -19.00
N LYS A 421 11.63 -12.45 -20.26
CA LYS A 421 11.60 -13.79 -20.86
C LYS A 421 12.31 -13.75 -22.20
N PRO A 422 13.16 -14.73 -22.54
CA PRO A 422 13.96 -14.74 -23.81
C PRO A 422 13.11 -14.69 -25.09
N TRP A 423 11.83 -15.06 -24.99
CA TRP A 423 10.90 -15.01 -26.11
C TRP A 423 10.35 -13.60 -26.39
N MET A 424 10.52 -12.63 -25.49
CA MET A 424 10.06 -11.25 -25.66
C MET A 424 10.92 -10.53 -26.71
N LYS A 425 10.44 -10.50 -27.95
CA LYS A 425 11.14 -9.84 -29.09
C LYS A 425 10.45 -8.56 -29.51
N HIS A 426 9.12 -8.52 -29.40
CA HIS A 426 8.27 -7.40 -29.79
C HIS A 426 7.22 -7.16 -28.72
N PHE A 427 6.74 -5.93 -28.66
CA PHE A 427 5.52 -5.57 -27.94
C PHE A 427 4.58 -4.84 -28.89
N TRP A 428 3.35 -4.73 -28.51
CA TRP A 428 2.34 -3.94 -29.20
C TRP A 428 1.49 -3.15 -28.22
N LEU A 429 0.82 -2.13 -28.75
CA LEU A 429 -0.27 -1.47 -28.05
C LEU A 429 -1.43 -2.45 -27.92
N ARG A 430 -1.83 -2.76 -26.69
CA ARG A 430 -3.03 -3.54 -26.39
C ARG A 430 -4.12 -2.63 -25.89
N ILE A 431 -5.33 -2.82 -26.42
CA ILE A 431 -6.54 -2.08 -26.04
C ILE A 431 -7.60 -3.08 -25.65
N ASP A 432 -8.03 -3.04 -24.39
CA ASP A 432 -9.14 -3.84 -23.87
C ASP A 432 -10.37 -2.95 -23.71
N CYS A 433 -11.47 -3.28 -24.36
CA CYS A 433 -12.76 -2.65 -24.18
C CYS A 433 -13.54 -3.43 -23.10
N HIS A 434 -13.71 -2.83 -21.93
CA HIS A 434 -14.50 -3.41 -20.84
C HIS A 434 -15.95 -2.96 -20.95
N GLU A 435 -16.89 -3.89 -20.83
CA GLU A 435 -18.34 -3.61 -20.97
C GLU A 435 -18.65 -2.88 -22.29
N PRO A 436 -18.27 -3.46 -23.43
CA PRO A 436 -18.30 -2.76 -24.70
C PRO A 436 -19.73 -2.50 -25.17
N ARG A 437 -20.03 -1.22 -25.32
CA ARG A 437 -21.25 -0.75 -25.97
C ARG A 437 -20.86 0.32 -27.00
N GLY A 438 -21.48 0.26 -28.17
CA GLY A 438 -21.27 1.26 -29.21
C GLY A 438 -19.95 1.13 -29.97
N GLN A 439 -19.46 2.25 -30.47
CA GLN A 439 -18.26 2.33 -31.30
C GLN A 439 -17.20 3.17 -30.59
N ILE A 440 -15.95 2.73 -30.67
CA ILE A 440 -14.78 3.44 -30.18
C ILE A 440 -13.95 3.87 -31.38
N PHE A 441 -13.53 5.12 -31.38
CA PHE A 441 -12.64 5.70 -32.38
C PHE A 441 -11.33 6.08 -31.72
N ILE A 442 -10.22 5.73 -32.37
CA ILE A 442 -8.86 5.99 -31.90
C ILE A 442 -8.09 6.64 -33.03
N ASP A 443 -7.34 7.68 -32.70
CA ASP A 443 -6.57 8.45 -33.67
C ASP A 443 -5.34 9.12 -33.02
N ASP A 444 -4.48 9.72 -33.86
CA ASP A 444 -3.26 10.43 -33.44
C ASP A 444 -2.37 9.63 -32.47
N ILE A 445 -2.20 8.34 -32.76
CA ILE A 445 -1.34 7.49 -31.93
C ILE A 445 0.12 7.89 -32.15
N ARG A 446 0.80 8.20 -31.06
CA ARG A 446 2.21 8.50 -31.05
C ARG A 446 2.91 7.74 -29.93
N LEU A 447 3.88 6.90 -30.29
CA LEU A 447 4.73 6.17 -29.36
C LEU A 447 6.15 6.74 -29.40
N THR A 448 6.65 7.19 -28.27
CA THR A 448 8.03 7.70 -28.12
C THR A 448 8.80 6.90 -27.09
N GLU A 449 10.10 6.76 -27.31
CA GLU A 449 11.00 6.27 -26.26
C GLU A 449 11.29 7.39 -25.26
N CYS A 450 11.31 7.04 -23.96
CA CYS A 450 11.55 7.97 -22.86
C CYS A 450 12.82 7.62 -22.11
N ALA A 451 13.35 8.56 -21.36
CA ALA A 451 14.36 8.26 -20.35
C ALA A 451 13.72 7.38 -19.24
N PRO A 452 14.28 6.20 -18.93
CA PRO A 452 13.81 5.44 -17.78
C PRO A 452 14.20 6.17 -16.49
N LEU A 453 13.30 6.23 -15.51
CA LEU A 453 13.62 6.63 -14.14
C LEU A 453 13.92 5.38 -13.32
N ASP A 454 14.80 5.50 -12.33
CA ASP A 454 14.91 4.49 -11.29
C ASP A 454 13.66 4.51 -10.38
N GLU A 455 13.47 3.46 -9.60
CA GLU A 455 12.26 3.31 -8.80
C GLU A 455 12.15 4.35 -7.68
N TRP A 456 13.27 4.81 -7.12
CA TRP A 456 13.27 5.86 -6.11
C TRP A 456 12.87 7.22 -6.68
N THR A 457 13.47 7.60 -7.80
CA THR A 457 13.09 8.81 -8.53
C THR A 457 11.62 8.76 -8.97
N SER A 458 11.13 7.58 -9.37
CA SER A 458 9.71 7.37 -9.70
C SER A 458 8.80 7.55 -8.47
N TRP A 459 9.21 7.07 -7.31
CA TRP A 459 8.53 7.25 -6.04
C TRP A 459 8.45 8.74 -5.65
N GLN A 460 9.57 9.45 -5.76
CA GLN A 460 9.62 10.90 -5.51
C GLN A 460 8.75 11.70 -6.49
N ALA A 461 8.64 11.26 -7.73
CA ALA A 461 7.77 11.87 -8.73
C ALA A 461 6.27 11.67 -8.45
N GLU A 462 5.89 10.66 -7.63
CA GLU A 462 4.54 10.52 -7.08
C GLU A 462 4.24 11.53 -5.96
N GLY A 463 5.25 12.18 -5.41
CA GLY A 463 5.11 13.18 -4.35
C GLY A 463 5.65 12.76 -2.99
N TRP A 464 6.22 11.56 -2.88
CA TRP A 464 6.72 10.98 -1.64
C TRP A 464 8.23 11.21 -1.43
N ASP A 465 8.69 11.23 -0.19
CA ASP A 465 10.10 11.19 0.23
C ASP A 465 11.04 12.17 -0.50
N LYS A 466 10.55 13.38 -0.80
CA LYS A 466 11.31 14.39 -1.56
C LYS A 466 12.54 14.88 -0.82
N SER A 467 12.51 14.88 0.51
CA SER A 467 13.60 15.31 1.40
C SER A 467 14.23 14.14 2.16
N SER A 468 13.89 12.90 1.80
CA SER A 468 14.43 11.68 2.40
C SER A 468 15.79 11.32 1.83
N LEU A 469 16.57 10.55 2.58
CA LEU A 469 17.93 10.14 2.20
C LEU A 469 17.98 8.63 1.93
N ILE A 470 18.79 8.24 0.94
CA ILE A 470 19.28 6.86 0.79
C ILE A 470 20.70 6.82 1.34
N ALA A 471 20.88 6.21 2.50
CA ALA A 471 22.20 6.06 3.11
C ALA A 471 22.23 4.94 4.16
N ASP A 472 23.41 4.42 4.44
CA ASP A 472 23.63 3.48 5.55
C ASP A 472 23.24 4.15 6.88
N PRO A 473 22.29 3.59 7.65
CA PRO A 473 21.91 4.10 8.96
C PRO A 473 23.05 4.08 9.97
N MET A 474 24.10 3.32 9.72
CA MET A 474 25.24 3.12 10.60
C MET A 474 24.82 2.52 11.95
N PHE A 475 24.03 1.46 11.91
CA PHE A 475 23.72 0.67 13.10
C PHE A 475 24.99 0.14 13.78
N VAL A 476 24.96 -0.02 15.09
CA VAL A 476 26.09 -0.56 15.85
C VAL A 476 26.37 -1.99 15.43
N ASP A 477 25.35 -2.87 15.48
CA ASP A 477 25.46 -4.26 15.03
C ASP A 477 24.06 -4.88 14.77
N TRP A 478 23.41 -4.48 13.68
CA TRP A 478 22.06 -4.96 13.34
C TRP A 478 21.96 -6.47 13.14
N LYS A 479 23.08 -7.15 12.83
CA LYS A 479 23.13 -8.61 12.68
C LYS A 479 22.94 -9.36 14.00
N ASN A 480 23.27 -8.71 15.11
CA ASN A 480 23.05 -9.16 16.47
C ASN A 480 21.96 -8.32 17.18
N ASP A 481 21.00 -7.79 16.40
CA ASP A 481 19.82 -7.06 16.88
C ASP A 481 20.12 -5.73 17.57
N ASP A 482 21.34 -5.21 17.45
CA ASP A 482 21.70 -3.89 17.96
C ASP A 482 21.46 -2.80 16.91
N PHE A 483 20.26 -2.26 16.93
CA PHE A 483 19.83 -1.17 16.05
C PHE A 483 20.17 0.23 16.59
N ARG A 484 20.95 0.36 17.66
CA ARG A 484 21.48 1.66 18.09
C ARG A 484 22.30 2.27 16.97
N LEU A 485 22.27 3.59 16.86
CA LEU A 485 23.00 4.32 15.82
C LEU A 485 24.38 4.76 16.32
N LYS A 486 25.35 4.69 15.43
CA LYS A 486 26.64 5.36 15.66
C LYS A 486 26.47 6.89 15.59
N PRO A 487 27.31 7.68 16.29
CA PRO A 487 27.17 9.14 16.35
C PRO A 487 27.16 9.85 14.99
N GLU A 488 27.80 9.25 13.98
CA GLU A 488 27.92 9.79 12.63
C GLU A 488 26.73 9.46 11.72
N SER A 489 25.71 8.76 12.25
CA SER A 489 24.56 8.34 11.45
C SER A 489 23.90 9.52 10.71
N PRO A 490 23.63 9.36 9.40
CA PRO A 490 22.94 10.38 8.62
C PRO A 490 21.49 10.60 9.06
N ALA A 491 20.90 9.67 9.81
CA ALA A 491 19.55 9.81 10.36
C ALA A 491 19.39 11.06 11.23
N PHE A 492 20.43 11.42 11.99
CA PHE A 492 20.41 12.62 12.85
C PHE A 492 20.26 13.93 12.07
N LYS A 493 20.75 13.96 10.82
CA LYS A 493 20.57 15.13 9.93
C LYS A 493 19.12 15.32 9.49
N LEU A 494 18.32 14.28 9.52
CA LEU A 494 16.88 14.31 9.23
C LEU A 494 16.05 14.65 10.48
N GLY A 495 16.69 14.82 11.65
CA GLY A 495 16.02 15.07 12.93
C GLY A 495 15.57 13.79 13.63
N PHE A 496 16.17 12.64 13.29
CA PHE A 496 15.99 11.41 14.08
C PHE A 496 16.65 11.57 15.44
N GLU A 497 15.98 11.11 16.50
CA GLU A 497 16.50 11.14 17.86
C GLU A 497 16.87 9.72 18.32
N ALA A 498 17.94 9.59 19.10
CA ALA A 498 18.36 8.28 19.61
C ALA A 498 17.26 7.64 20.47
N ILE A 499 16.95 6.39 20.18
CA ILE A 499 15.95 5.62 20.94
C ILE A 499 16.63 5.08 22.21
N PRO A 500 16.03 5.30 23.40
CA PRO A 500 16.61 4.85 24.68
C PRO A 500 16.41 3.34 24.90
N VAL A 501 17.13 2.51 24.14
CA VAL A 501 16.98 1.05 24.10
C VAL A 501 17.17 0.42 25.48
N GLU A 502 18.06 1.00 26.28
CA GLU A 502 18.37 0.54 27.66
C GLU A 502 17.20 0.66 28.65
N LYS A 503 16.13 1.37 28.26
CA LYS A 503 14.92 1.52 29.07
C LYS A 503 13.79 0.57 28.67
N ILE A 504 13.99 -0.22 27.62
CA ILE A 504 12.96 -1.07 27.05
C ILE A 504 12.94 -2.44 27.74
N GLY A 505 11.77 -2.89 28.16
CA GLY A 505 11.58 -4.13 28.88
C GLY A 505 11.43 -3.93 30.38
N ILE A 506 11.45 -5.03 31.12
CA ILE A 506 11.29 -5.03 32.59
C ILE A 506 12.42 -4.23 33.24
N ARG A 507 12.06 -3.32 34.13
CA ARG A 507 13.01 -2.53 34.92
C ARG A 507 13.63 -3.41 36.03
N GLU A 508 14.93 -3.25 36.26
CA GLU A 508 15.65 -3.94 37.34
C GLU A 508 15.32 -3.33 38.73
#